data_11bc358e21373ebdc71f23d69dd859fc
#
_entry.id   11bc358e21373ebdc71f23d69dd859fc
#
_cell.length_a   1.000
_cell.length_b   1.000
_cell.length_c   1.000
_cell.angle_alpha   90.00
_cell.angle_beta   90.00
_cell.angle_gamma   90.00
#
_symmetry.space_group_name_H-M   'P 1'
#
loop_
_entity.id
_entity.type
_entity.pdbx_description
1 polymer ?
#
loop_
_entity_poly.entity_id
_entity_poly.type
_entity_poly.pdbx_seq_one_letter_code
_entity_poly.pdbx_strand_id
1 'polypeptide(L)'
;FAKPFRMPDFFLISGLFLSVVIDRDWRTYLDRKVVHFAYFYLLWVTIQFGFKAPSFAAETSWHQVGLLYLESFIEPFGTLWFIYLLPIFFVVTKLSLRVPPLAIWLVAAALEMTHLATGWTAIDEFCARFVYFYSGYWFAAYVFALSDRARARPALALAGLALWALVNGSLVASGFSERPLVSLTLGLAGAGAIIVTGSLLARAHQLNFLRYCGEHSIVIYLAFFLPMAATRTLLLHSGLIVDIGTVSLIVTIAGVAGALAVWRLALALHANFLFERPDAFWIAPKKPEPVLQAAE
;
A
#
# COMPACT_ATOMS: atom_id res chain seq x y z
N PHE A 1 -17.47 7.29 -1.71
CA PHE A 1 -16.96 7.33 -3.09
C PHE A 1 -15.74 6.42 -3.28
N ALA A 2 -14.68 6.57 -2.47
CA ALA A 2 -13.41 5.85 -2.65
C ALA A 2 -13.39 4.41 -2.08
N LYS A 3 -14.41 3.97 -1.35
CA LYS A 3 -14.46 2.67 -0.69
C LYS A 3 -14.12 1.48 -1.60
N PRO A 4 -14.63 1.37 -2.84
CA PRO A 4 -14.39 0.21 -3.69
C PRO A 4 -12.94 0.07 -4.18
N PHE A 5 -12.20 1.17 -4.39
CA PHE A 5 -10.88 1.13 -5.04
C PHE A 5 -9.71 1.61 -4.16
N ARG A 6 -9.98 2.18 -2.98
CA ARG A 6 -8.95 2.73 -2.08
C ARG A 6 -7.83 1.74 -1.71
N MET A 7 -8.16 0.45 -1.54
CA MET A 7 -7.16 -0.58 -1.26
C MET A 7 -6.73 -1.34 -2.52
N PRO A 8 -7.62 -1.66 -3.47
CA PRO A 8 -7.25 -2.28 -4.74
C PRO A 8 -6.12 -1.60 -5.50
N ASP A 9 -6.08 -0.26 -5.54
CA ASP A 9 -5.05 0.50 -6.28
C ASP A 9 -3.63 0.26 -5.73
N PHE A 10 -3.44 0.23 -4.40
CA PHE A 10 -2.14 -0.05 -3.79
C PHE A 10 -1.61 -1.43 -4.17
N PHE A 11 -2.47 -2.44 -4.15
CA PHE A 11 -2.08 -3.81 -4.50
C PHE A 11 -1.85 -3.97 -6.00
N LEU A 12 -2.67 -3.37 -6.84
CA LEU A 12 -2.49 -3.41 -8.29
C LEU A 12 -1.16 -2.75 -8.70
N ILE A 13 -0.84 -1.58 -8.16
CA ILE A 13 0.44 -0.91 -8.41
C ILE A 13 1.62 -1.76 -7.90
N SER A 14 1.49 -2.41 -6.75
CA SER A 14 2.54 -3.28 -6.22
C SER A 14 2.78 -4.50 -7.11
N GLY A 15 1.71 -5.07 -7.69
CA GLY A 15 1.77 -6.16 -8.65
C GLY A 15 2.36 -5.72 -10.00
N LEU A 16 2.07 -4.49 -10.45
CA LEU A 16 2.55 -3.94 -11.72
C LEU A 16 4.08 -4.01 -11.84
N PHE A 17 4.80 -3.61 -10.79
CA PHE A 17 6.27 -3.65 -10.79
C PHE A 17 6.84 -5.05 -10.59
N LEU A 18 6.02 -6.03 -10.21
CA LEU A 18 6.47 -7.41 -10.12
C LEU A 18 6.76 -8.01 -11.48
N SER A 19 6.01 -7.65 -12.52
CA SER A 19 6.19 -8.15 -13.90
C SER A 19 7.62 -7.99 -14.42
N VAL A 20 8.33 -6.95 -13.97
CA VAL A 20 9.71 -6.65 -14.41
C VAL A 20 10.76 -7.50 -13.67
N VAL A 21 10.42 -8.10 -12.55
CA VAL A 21 11.40 -8.74 -11.65
C VAL A 21 11.06 -10.18 -11.28
N ILE A 22 9.95 -10.72 -11.79
CA ILE A 22 9.46 -12.06 -11.46
C ILE A 22 10.43 -13.16 -11.85
N ASP A 23 11.18 -12.98 -12.94
CA ASP A 23 12.11 -13.98 -13.50
C ASP A 23 13.47 -14.05 -12.79
N ARG A 24 13.70 -13.20 -11.78
CA ARG A 24 14.93 -13.26 -10.99
C ARG A 24 15.06 -14.60 -10.28
N ASP A 25 16.30 -15.04 -10.03
CA ASP A 25 16.58 -16.22 -9.21
C ASP A 25 15.92 -16.13 -7.82
N TRP A 26 15.59 -17.27 -7.24
CA TRP A 26 14.86 -17.34 -5.96
C TRP A 26 15.58 -16.62 -4.82
N ARG A 27 16.92 -16.73 -4.74
CA ARG A 27 17.68 -16.08 -3.67
C ARG A 27 17.56 -14.57 -3.72
N THR A 28 17.80 -13.96 -4.89
CA THR A 28 17.65 -12.51 -5.10
C THR A 28 16.19 -12.07 -4.96
N TYR A 29 15.25 -12.89 -5.43
CA TYR A 29 13.83 -12.59 -5.33
C TYR A 29 13.36 -12.55 -3.87
N LEU A 30 13.64 -13.60 -3.08
CA LEU A 30 13.28 -13.68 -1.66
C LEU A 30 13.94 -12.56 -0.85
N ASP A 31 15.22 -12.29 -1.13
CA ASP A 31 15.93 -11.20 -0.45
C ASP A 31 15.23 -9.85 -0.64
N ARG A 32 14.83 -9.52 -1.87
CA ARG A 32 14.28 -8.19 -2.21
C ARG A 32 12.77 -8.08 -2.02
N LYS A 33 12.04 -9.21 -2.00
CA LYS A 33 10.57 -9.21 -1.95
C LYS A 33 10.00 -9.79 -0.65
N VAL A 34 10.80 -10.57 0.08
CA VAL A 34 10.36 -11.14 1.36
C VAL A 34 11.15 -10.54 2.50
N VAL A 35 12.47 -10.74 2.53
CA VAL A 35 13.32 -10.28 3.64
C VAL A 35 13.27 -8.75 3.80
N HIS A 36 13.24 -8.01 2.68
CA HIS A 36 13.11 -6.55 2.71
C HIS A 36 11.83 -6.08 3.41
N PHE A 37 10.69 -6.63 3.06
CA PHE A 37 9.41 -6.25 3.65
C PHE A 37 9.25 -6.81 5.06
N ALA A 38 9.73 -8.04 5.32
CA ALA A 38 9.74 -8.64 6.66
C ALA A 38 10.58 -7.80 7.64
N TYR A 39 11.76 -7.31 7.22
CA TYR A 39 12.59 -6.41 8.02
C TYR A 39 11.80 -5.19 8.47
N PHE A 40 11.16 -4.47 7.54
CA PHE A 40 10.38 -3.29 7.88
C PHE A 40 9.15 -3.60 8.70
N TYR A 41 8.48 -4.72 8.43
CA TYR A 41 7.36 -5.14 9.25
C TYR A 41 7.77 -5.36 10.70
N LEU A 42 8.81 -6.19 10.94
CA LEU A 42 9.29 -6.50 12.28
C LEU A 42 9.76 -5.25 13.04
N LEU A 43 10.48 -4.37 12.36
CA LEU A 43 10.97 -3.12 12.94
C LEU A 43 9.82 -2.20 13.33
N TRP A 44 8.92 -1.93 12.38
CA TRP A 44 7.85 -0.96 12.59
C TRP A 44 6.69 -1.49 13.42
N VAL A 45 6.41 -2.80 13.43
CA VAL A 45 5.44 -3.36 14.36
C VAL A 45 5.94 -3.22 15.80
N THR A 46 7.23 -3.44 16.05
CA THR A 46 7.84 -3.23 17.36
C THR A 46 7.71 -1.79 17.82
N ILE A 47 8.02 -0.84 16.94
CA ILE A 47 7.90 0.60 17.23
C ILE A 47 6.43 0.98 17.50
N GLN A 48 5.50 0.66 16.59
CA GLN A 48 4.09 1.03 16.72
C GLN A 48 3.43 0.34 17.92
N PHE A 49 3.77 -0.92 18.17
CA PHE A 49 3.27 -1.67 19.32
C PHE A 49 3.79 -1.06 20.61
N GLY A 50 5.10 -0.72 20.68
CA GLY A 50 5.68 -0.06 21.85
C GLY A 50 4.98 1.24 22.23
N PHE A 51 4.56 2.04 21.25
CA PHE A 51 3.75 3.26 21.51
C PHE A 51 2.37 2.96 22.05
N LYS A 52 1.74 1.85 21.67
CA LYS A 52 0.40 1.45 22.13
C LYS A 52 0.43 0.60 23.40
N ALA A 53 1.55 -0.02 23.73
CA ALA A 53 1.69 -0.94 24.87
C ALA A 53 1.21 -0.36 26.20
N PRO A 54 1.51 0.92 26.57
CA PRO A 54 1.01 1.50 27.80
C PRO A 54 -0.52 1.59 27.88
N SER A 55 -1.18 1.91 26.73
CA SER A 55 -2.66 1.94 26.68
C SER A 55 -3.24 0.54 26.87
N PHE A 56 -2.68 -0.47 26.21
CA PHE A 56 -3.12 -1.85 26.38
C PHE A 56 -2.89 -2.36 27.80
N ALA A 57 -1.74 -2.02 28.42
CA ALA A 57 -1.44 -2.42 29.80
C ALA A 57 -2.40 -1.79 30.82
N ALA A 58 -2.90 -0.57 30.54
CA ALA A 58 -3.90 0.09 31.39
C ALA A 58 -5.28 -0.58 31.31
N GLU A 59 -5.62 -1.19 30.18
CA GLU A 59 -6.89 -1.89 29.97
C GLU A 59 -6.83 -3.37 30.39
N THR A 60 -5.65 -4.00 30.35
CA THR A 60 -5.47 -5.43 30.60
C THR A 60 -4.37 -5.70 31.63
N SER A 61 -3.24 -6.28 31.18
CA SER A 61 -2.04 -6.50 31.98
C SER A 61 -0.80 -6.56 31.10
N TRP A 62 0.40 -6.34 31.65
CA TRP A 62 1.65 -6.46 30.90
C TRP A 62 1.90 -7.87 30.34
N HIS A 63 1.40 -8.92 31.00
CA HIS A 63 1.46 -10.29 30.48
C HIS A 63 0.62 -10.40 29.20
N GLN A 64 -0.60 -9.88 29.20
CA GLN A 64 -1.47 -9.89 28.03
C GLN A 64 -0.89 -9.04 26.88
N VAL A 65 -0.26 -7.91 27.19
CA VAL A 65 0.46 -7.09 26.20
C VAL A 65 1.56 -7.90 25.52
N GLY A 66 2.32 -8.71 26.28
CA GLY A 66 3.33 -9.61 25.71
C GLY A 66 2.73 -10.64 24.73
N LEU A 67 1.58 -11.22 25.07
CA LEU A 67 0.90 -12.17 24.17
C LEU A 67 0.37 -11.49 22.90
N LEU A 68 -0.23 -10.30 22.99
CA LEU A 68 -0.66 -9.50 21.85
C LEU A 68 0.51 -9.12 20.93
N TYR A 69 1.68 -8.85 21.51
CA TYR A 69 2.88 -8.60 20.71
C TYR A 69 3.31 -9.84 19.94
N LEU A 70 3.31 -11.01 20.55
CA LEU A 70 3.63 -12.28 19.87
C LEU A 70 2.58 -12.60 18.79
N GLU A 71 1.30 -12.33 19.05
CA GLU A 71 0.23 -12.50 18.08
C GLU A 71 0.43 -11.62 16.84
N SER A 72 1.00 -10.41 17.00
CA SER A 72 1.26 -9.51 15.88
C SER A 72 2.21 -10.06 14.81
N PHE A 73 2.94 -11.14 15.07
CA PHE A 73 3.75 -11.83 14.06
C PHE A 73 2.93 -12.78 13.17
N ILE A 74 1.73 -13.16 13.59
CA ILE A 74 0.82 -14.04 12.86
C ILE A 74 -0.36 -13.25 12.32
N GLU A 75 -0.92 -12.37 13.15
CA GLU A 75 -2.02 -11.47 12.82
C GLU A 75 -1.49 -10.04 12.70
N PRO A 76 -1.51 -9.44 11.48
CA PRO A 76 -0.85 -8.16 11.26
C PRO A 76 -1.44 -7.02 12.08
N PHE A 77 -0.57 -6.31 12.79
CA PHE A 77 -0.96 -5.27 13.73
C PHE A 77 -1.19 -3.91 13.05
N GLY A 78 -2.33 -3.32 13.34
CA GLY A 78 -2.64 -1.93 13.02
C GLY A 78 -2.60 -1.62 11.53
N THR A 79 -1.83 -0.61 11.13
CA THR A 79 -1.76 -0.16 9.74
C THR A 79 -0.75 -0.93 8.88
N LEU A 80 0.02 -1.84 9.47
CA LEU A 80 1.13 -2.55 8.80
C LEU A 80 0.69 -3.81 8.04
N TRP A 81 -0.59 -4.15 8.04
CA TRP A 81 -1.13 -5.33 7.36
C TRP A 81 -0.79 -5.39 5.86
N PHE A 82 -0.71 -4.25 5.18
CA PHE A 82 -0.34 -4.20 3.76
C PHE A 82 1.09 -4.70 3.50
N ILE A 83 2.07 -4.21 4.29
CA ILE A 83 3.47 -4.61 4.15
C ILE A 83 3.70 -6.05 4.61
N TYR A 84 2.84 -6.57 5.50
CA TYR A 84 2.80 -7.97 5.91
C TYR A 84 2.33 -8.89 4.78
N LEU A 85 1.29 -8.49 4.05
CA LEU A 85 0.72 -9.28 2.96
C LEU A 85 1.56 -9.28 1.68
N LEU A 86 2.29 -8.20 1.40
CA LEU A 86 3.09 -8.10 0.17
C LEU A 86 4.07 -9.27 -0.04
N PRO A 87 4.88 -9.70 0.94
CA PRO A 87 5.71 -10.90 0.82
C PRO A 87 4.94 -12.15 0.44
N ILE A 88 3.77 -12.35 1.03
CA ILE A 88 2.90 -13.50 0.77
C ILE A 88 2.43 -13.45 -0.69
N PHE A 89 1.96 -12.30 -1.17
CA PHE A 89 1.53 -12.12 -2.56
C PHE A 89 2.67 -12.35 -3.55
N PHE A 90 3.87 -11.87 -3.25
CA PHE A 90 5.05 -12.10 -4.07
C PHE A 90 5.38 -13.58 -4.17
N VAL A 91 5.41 -14.30 -3.06
CA VAL A 91 5.74 -15.73 -3.02
C VAL A 91 4.67 -16.54 -3.74
N VAL A 92 3.39 -16.32 -3.44
CA VAL A 92 2.27 -17.03 -4.08
C VAL A 92 2.30 -16.82 -5.60
N THR A 93 2.50 -15.58 -6.07
CA THR A 93 2.58 -15.31 -7.50
C THR A 93 3.77 -16.01 -8.16
N LYS A 94 4.94 -16.04 -7.52
CA LYS A 94 6.11 -16.74 -8.06
C LYS A 94 5.97 -18.26 -8.06
N LEU A 95 5.33 -18.83 -7.07
CA LEU A 95 5.01 -20.26 -7.02
C LEU A 95 3.98 -20.68 -8.06
N SER A 96 3.05 -19.78 -8.39
CA SER A 96 1.98 -20.03 -9.35
C SER A 96 2.38 -19.90 -10.83
N LEU A 97 3.64 -19.56 -11.15
CA LEU A 97 4.10 -19.37 -12.53
C LEU A 97 3.89 -20.58 -13.47
N ARG A 98 3.78 -21.79 -12.90
CA ARG A 98 3.52 -23.02 -13.65
C ARG A 98 2.04 -23.26 -13.94
N VAL A 99 1.15 -22.51 -13.30
CA VAL A 99 -0.31 -22.60 -13.47
C VAL A 99 -0.76 -21.58 -14.51
N PRO A 100 -1.73 -21.92 -15.38
CA PRO A 100 -2.24 -20.94 -16.35
C PRO A 100 -2.70 -19.65 -15.66
N PRO A 101 -2.25 -18.46 -16.12
CA PRO A 101 -2.53 -17.19 -15.45
C PRO A 101 -4.03 -16.91 -15.27
N LEU A 102 -4.85 -17.30 -16.25
CA LEU A 102 -6.30 -17.14 -16.18
C LEU A 102 -6.89 -17.96 -15.02
N ALA A 103 -6.40 -19.18 -14.76
CA ALA A 103 -6.89 -20.00 -13.67
C ALA A 103 -6.61 -19.36 -12.30
N ILE A 104 -5.40 -18.82 -12.10
CA ILE A 104 -5.04 -18.10 -10.87
C ILE A 104 -5.93 -16.86 -10.70
N TRP A 105 -6.12 -16.11 -11.78
CA TRP A 105 -6.94 -14.90 -11.75
C TRP A 105 -8.41 -15.21 -11.42
N LEU A 106 -8.99 -16.26 -12.02
CA LEU A 106 -10.37 -16.68 -11.74
C LEU A 106 -10.55 -17.15 -10.28
N VAL A 107 -9.60 -17.91 -9.75
CA VAL A 107 -9.63 -18.32 -8.33
C VAL A 107 -9.53 -17.09 -7.43
N ALA A 108 -8.59 -16.17 -7.71
CA ALA A 108 -8.43 -14.94 -6.95
C ALA A 108 -9.69 -14.04 -7.02
N ALA A 109 -10.33 -13.95 -8.19
CA ALA A 109 -11.58 -13.22 -8.37
C ALA A 109 -12.74 -13.88 -7.59
N ALA A 110 -12.83 -15.20 -7.62
CA ALA A 110 -13.82 -15.94 -6.83
C ALA A 110 -13.62 -15.71 -5.32
N LEU A 111 -12.38 -15.73 -4.83
CA LEU A 111 -12.07 -15.44 -3.43
C LEU A 111 -12.48 -14.02 -3.03
N GLU A 112 -12.21 -13.01 -3.85
CA GLU A 112 -12.66 -11.63 -3.59
C GLU A 112 -14.18 -11.54 -3.50
N MET A 113 -14.88 -12.18 -4.43
CA MET A 113 -16.35 -12.18 -4.49
C MET A 113 -17.02 -12.89 -3.31
N THR A 114 -16.32 -13.78 -2.59
CA THR A 114 -16.89 -14.45 -1.41
C THR A 114 -17.00 -13.53 -0.19
N HIS A 115 -16.28 -12.40 -0.17
CA HIS A 115 -16.21 -11.49 0.98
C HIS A 115 -15.98 -12.25 2.29
N LEU A 116 -14.99 -13.17 2.30
CA LEU A 116 -14.67 -13.97 3.46
C LEU A 116 -14.40 -13.09 4.68
N ALA A 117 -14.96 -13.49 5.81
CA ALA A 117 -14.79 -12.86 7.11
C ALA A 117 -14.52 -13.94 8.15
N THR A 118 -13.30 -14.47 8.14
CA THR A 118 -12.86 -15.52 9.08
C THR A 118 -12.49 -14.95 10.46
N GLY A 119 -12.31 -13.63 10.53
CA GLY A 119 -11.79 -12.91 11.70
C GLY A 119 -10.27 -12.84 11.73
N TRP A 120 -9.57 -13.44 10.75
CA TRP A 120 -8.12 -13.34 10.58
C TRP A 120 -7.81 -12.35 9.45
N THR A 121 -7.25 -11.19 9.80
CA THR A 121 -6.94 -10.13 8.82
C THR A 121 -6.06 -10.63 7.69
N ALA A 122 -5.07 -11.48 7.99
CA ALA A 122 -4.17 -12.03 6.99
C ALA A 122 -4.91 -12.85 5.91
N ILE A 123 -5.90 -13.66 6.31
CA ILE A 123 -6.68 -14.50 5.41
C ILE A 123 -7.70 -13.65 4.64
N ASP A 124 -8.45 -12.83 5.37
CA ASP A 124 -9.55 -12.03 4.83
C ASP A 124 -9.03 -11.02 3.80
N GLU A 125 -7.97 -10.30 4.13
CA GLU A 125 -7.35 -9.34 3.21
C GLU A 125 -6.58 -10.03 2.07
N PHE A 126 -6.00 -11.23 2.29
CA PHE A 126 -5.44 -12.01 1.18
C PHE A 126 -6.52 -12.34 0.15
N CYS A 127 -7.63 -12.91 0.58
CA CYS A 127 -8.74 -13.26 -0.31
C CYS A 127 -9.33 -12.04 -1.02
N ALA A 128 -9.50 -10.94 -0.30
CA ALA A 128 -10.08 -9.71 -0.83
C ALA A 128 -9.14 -8.92 -1.77
N ARG A 129 -7.80 -9.09 -1.69
CA ARG A 129 -6.84 -8.19 -2.37
C ARG A 129 -5.95 -8.88 -3.40
N PHE A 130 -5.75 -10.20 -3.31
CA PHE A 130 -4.83 -10.90 -4.19
C PHE A 130 -5.19 -10.76 -5.68
N VAL A 131 -6.46 -10.71 -6.04
CA VAL A 131 -6.92 -10.50 -7.43
C VAL A 131 -6.39 -9.18 -8.01
N TYR A 132 -6.39 -8.10 -7.24
CA TYR A 132 -5.90 -6.80 -7.70
C TYR A 132 -4.40 -6.80 -7.88
N PHE A 133 -3.67 -7.38 -6.92
CA PHE A 133 -2.24 -7.56 -7.04
C PHE A 133 -1.86 -8.39 -8.27
N TYR A 134 -2.52 -9.54 -8.45
CA TYR A 134 -2.27 -10.43 -9.57
C TYR A 134 -2.68 -9.79 -10.90
N SER A 135 -3.74 -8.98 -10.92
CA SER A 135 -4.13 -8.18 -12.10
C SER A 135 -3.05 -7.19 -12.47
N GLY A 136 -2.44 -6.50 -11.51
CA GLY A 136 -1.30 -5.61 -11.75
C GLY A 136 -0.13 -6.34 -12.40
N TYR A 137 0.18 -7.54 -11.93
CA TYR A 137 1.24 -8.38 -12.49
C TYR A 137 0.88 -8.88 -13.90
N TRP A 138 -0.25 -9.52 -14.07
CA TRP A 138 -0.62 -10.18 -15.32
C TRP A 138 -0.95 -9.20 -16.44
N PHE A 139 -1.66 -8.12 -16.13
CA PHE A 139 -2.05 -7.11 -17.09
C PHE A 139 -1.07 -5.92 -17.18
N ALA A 140 0.15 -6.05 -16.69
CA ALA A 140 1.13 -4.96 -16.62
C ALA A 140 1.30 -4.21 -17.96
N ALA A 141 1.45 -4.94 -19.08
CA ALA A 141 1.59 -4.34 -20.39
C ALA A 141 0.38 -3.48 -20.80
N TYR A 142 -0.84 -3.94 -20.47
CA TYR A 142 -2.07 -3.18 -20.74
C TYR A 142 -2.18 -1.94 -19.88
N VAL A 143 -1.75 -2.02 -18.61
CA VAL A 143 -1.74 -0.88 -17.69
C VAL A 143 -0.76 0.18 -18.14
N PHE A 144 0.45 -0.20 -18.56
CA PHE A 144 1.41 0.74 -19.15
C PHE A 144 0.88 1.38 -20.43
N ALA A 145 0.29 0.58 -21.34
CA ALA A 145 -0.34 1.10 -22.54
C ALA A 145 -1.52 2.05 -22.25
N LEU A 146 -2.30 1.81 -21.18
CA LEU A 146 -3.35 2.71 -20.72
C LEU A 146 -2.76 4.06 -20.27
N SER A 147 -1.69 4.03 -19.48
CA SER A 147 -0.96 5.22 -19.06
C SER A 147 -0.45 6.05 -20.25
N ASP A 148 0.14 5.40 -21.27
CA ASP A 148 0.66 6.07 -22.47
C ASP A 148 -0.46 6.67 -23.32
N ARG A 149 -1.58 5.95 -23.48
CA ARG A 149 -2.77 6.46 -24.19
C ARG A 149 -3.39 7.66 -23.47
N ALA A 150 -3.44 7.63 -22.13
CA ALA A 150 -3.95 8.75 -21.33
C ALA A 150 -3.09 10.00 -21.55
N ARG A 151 -1.78 9.86 -21.58
CA ARG A 151 -0.86 10.97 -21.87
C ARG A 151 -0.99 11.48 -23.32
N ALA A 152 -1.17 10.57 -24.27
CA ALA A 152 -1.33 10.93 -25.67
C ALA A 152 -2.67 11.66 -25.98
N ARG A 153 -3.74 11.29 -25.28
CA ARG A 153 -5.11 11.79 -25.52
C ARG A 153 -5.77 12.29 -24.22
N PRO A 154 -5.30 13.39 -23.63
CA PRO A 154 -5.74 13.84 -22.30
C PRO A 154 -7.24 14.18 -22.24
N ALA A 155 -7.84 14.75 -23.30
CA ALA A 155 -9.27 15.04 -23.33
C ALA A 155 -10.12 13.76 -23.23
N LEU A 156 -9.74 12.69 -23.96
CA LEU A 156 -10.42 11.41 -23.89
C LEU A 156 -10.25 10.76 -22.51
N ALA A 157 -9.05 10.88 -21.93
CA ALA A 157 -8.76 10.37 -20.58
C ALA A 157 -9.61 11.10 -19.53
N LEU A 158 -9.73 12.42 -19.60
CA LEU A 158 -10.59 13.21 -18.70
C LEU A 158 -12.08 12.85 -18.88
N ALA A 159 -12.57 12.67 -20.10
CA ALA A 159 -13.93 12.22 -20.35
C ALA A 159 -14.18 10.82 -19.75
N GLY A 160 -13.22 9.90 -19.91
CA GLY A 160 -13.28 8.57 -19.29
C GLY A 160 -13.28 8.62 -17.76
N LEU A 161 -12.46 9.48 -17.15
CA LEU A 161 -12.46 9.69 -15.69
C LEU A 161 -13.79 10.29 -15.20
N ALA A 162 -14.37 11.24 -15.94
CA ALA A 162 -15.68 11.82 -15.59
C ALA A 162 -16.79 10.74 -15.64
N LEU A 163 -16.81 9.94 -16.70
CA LEU A 163 -17.77 8.84 -16.84
C LEU A 163 -17.59 7.82 -15.70
N TRP A 164 -16.34 7.40 -15.43
CA TRP A 164 -16.04 6.51 -14.32
C TRP A 164 -16.50 7.11 -12.97
N ALA A 165 -16.23 8.38 -12.72
CA ALA A 165 -16.62 9.05 -11.47
C ALA A 165 -18.14 9.07 -11.28
N LEU A 166 -18.91 9.32 -12.36
CA LEU A 166 -20.36 9.26 -12.33
C LEU A 166 -20.89 7.86 -12.04
N VAL A 167 -20.38 6.84 -12.76
CA VAL A 167 -20.78 5.45 -12.57
C VAL A 167 -20.42 4.95 -11.17
N ASN A 168 -19.17 5.16 -10.74
CA ASN A 168 -18.73 4.76 -9.40
C ASN A 168 -19.53 5.49 -8.31
N GLY A 169 -19.74 6.80 -8.46
CA GLY A 169 -20.52 7.59 -7.51
C GLY A 169 -21.96 7.11 -7.40
N SER A 170 -22.63 6.83 -8.52
CA SER A 170 -24.01 6.34 -8.54
C SER A 170 -24.13 4.94 -7.91
N LEU A 171 -23.20 4.02 -8.21
CA LEU A 171 -23.22 2.67 -7.65
C LEU A 171 -22.91 2.66 -6.14
N VAL A 172 -22.04 3.54 -5.67
CA VAL A 172 -21.77 3.72 -4.24
C VAL A 172 -22.99 4.35 -3.53
N ALA A 173 -23.59 5.38 -4.12
CA ALA A 173 -24.75 6.05 -3.52
C ALA A 173 -25.98 5.13 -3.44
N SER A 174 -26.15 4.24 -4.42
CA SER A 174 -27.25 3.26 -4.44
C SER A 174 -26.99 2.01 -3.58
N GLY A 175 -25.80 1.87 -2.97
CA GLY A 175 -25.43 0.69 -2.17
C GLY A 175 -25.09 -0.56 -2.99
N PHE A 176 -25.07 -0.48 -4.33
CA PHE A 176 -24.74 -1.63 -5.19
C PHE A 176 -23.24 -1.96 -5.21
N SER A 177 -22.37 -1.05 -4.75
CA SER A 177 -20.91 -1.19 -4.79
C SER A 177 -20.38 -2.40 -4.00
N GLU A 178 -21.16 -2.95 -3.07
CA GLU A 178 -20.74 -4.09 -2.24
C GLU A 178 -21.18 -5.46 -2.83
N ARG A 179 -21.88 -5.45 -3.95
CA ARG A 179 -22.23 -6.71 -4.64
C ARG A 179 -20.97 -7.34 -5.25
N PRO A 180 -20.81 -8.68 -5.19
CA PRO A 180 -19.57 -9.36 -5.54
C PRO A 180 -18.93 -8.95 -6.87
N LEU A 181 -19.65 -9.06 -7.99
CA LEU A 181 -19.14 -8.67 -9.30
C LEU A 181 -18.93 -7.15 -9.43
N VAL A 182 -19.77 -6.36 -8.74
CA VAL A 182 -19.68 -4.90 -8.79
C VAL A 182 -18.47 -4.42 -8.00
N SER A 183 -18.18 -5.00 -6.82
CA SER A 183 -17.00 -4.65 -6.02
C SER A 183 -15.71 -4.91 -6.80
N LEU A 184 -15.59 -6.11 -7.40
CA LEU A 184 -14.44 -6.48 -8.22
C LEU A 184 -14.22 -5.52 -9.40
N THR A 185 -15.29 -5.24 -10.16
CA THR A 185 -15.20 -4.37 -11.35
C THR A 185 -14.90 -2.92 -10.97
N LEU A 186 -15.54 -2.40 -9.91
CA LEU A 186 -15.25 -1.05 -9.42
C LEU A 186 -13.84 -0.93 -8.85
N GLY A 187 -13.34 -1.96 -8.17
CA GLY A 187 -11.97 -2.01 -7.68
C GLY A 187 -10.94 -1.93 -8.82
N LEU A 188 -11.11 -2.75 -9.86
CA LEU A 188 -10.24 -2.74 -11.04
C LEU A 188 -10.34 -1.44 -11.84
N ALA A 189 -11.57 -0.98 -12.11
CA ALA A 189 -11.81 0.27 -12.84
C ALA A 189 -11.28 1.48 -12.07
N GLY A 190 -11.46 1.50 -10.74
CA GLY A 190 -10.96 2.55 -9.88
C GLY A 190 -9.43 2.58 -9.83
N ALA A 191 -8.77 1.43 -9.70
CA ALA A 191 -7.32 1.36 -9.80
C ALA A 191 -6.81 1.87 -11.17
N GLY A 192 -7.49 1.52 -12.26
CA GLY A 192 -7.22 2.07 -13.58
C GLY A 192 -7.40 3.59 -13.64
N ALA A 193 -8.45 4.12 -13.02
CA ALA A 193 -8.71 5.56 -12.94
C ALA A 193 -7.62 6.31 -12.14
N ILE A 194 -7.12 5.73 -11.04
CA ILE A 194 -5.98 6.29 -10.28
C ILE A 194 -4.72 6.34 -11.14
N ILE A 195 -4.42 5.27 -11.90
CA ILE A 195 -3.26 5.24 -12.80
C ILE A 195 -3.39 6.30 -13.91
N VAL A 196 -4.55 6.43 -14.53
CA VAL A 196 -4.83 7.47 -15.53
C VAL A 196 -4.66 8.87 -14.93
N THR A 197 -5.22 9.10 -13.75
CA THR A 197 -5.09 10.36 -13.01
C THR A 197 -3.62 10.68 -12.73
N GLY A 198 -2.87 9.73 -12.16
CA GLY A 198 -1.43 9.88 -11.91
C GLY A 198 -0.63 10.17 -13.17
N SER A 199 -0.99 9.53 -14.31
CA SER A 199 -0.34 9.74 -15.61
C SER A 199 -0.59 11.15 -16.17
N LEU A 200 -1.79 11.69 -15.98
CA LEU A 200 -2.12 13.06 -16.36
C LEU A 200 -1.44 14.11 -15.44
N LEU A 201 -1.43 13.85 -14.12
CA LEU A 201 -0.77 14.70 -13.14
C LEU A 201 0.75 14.76 -13.33
N ALA A 202 1.36 13.64 -13.69
CA ALA A 202 2.79 13.57 -13.99
C ALA A 202 3.21 14.45 -15.19
N ARG A 203 2.26 14.77 -16.09
CA ARG A 203 2.46 15.71 -17.19
C ARG A 203 2.40 17.17 -16.72
N ALA A 204 1.67 17.44 -15.64
CA ALA A 204 1.54 18.79 -15.09
C ALA A 204 2.73 19.08 -14.15
N HIS A 205 3.72 19.81 -14.61
CA HIS A 205 4.94 20.17 -13.86
C HIS A 205 4.67 20.88 -12.52
N GLN A 206 3.45 21.31 -12.26
CA GLN A 206 3.06 22.07 -11.07
C GLN A 206 2.88 21.21 -9.80
N LEU A 207 2.91 19.87 -9.90
CA LEU A 207 2.62 18.96 -8.79
C LEU A 207 3.86 18.20 -8.28
N ASN A 208 5.01 18.86 -8.24
CA ASN A 208 6.27 18.30 -7.75
C ASN A 208 6.14 17.73 -6.33
N PHE A 209 5.27 18.29 -5.49
CA PHE A 209 5.02 17.77 -4.14
C PHE A 209 4.40 16.36 -4.16
N LEU A 210 3.39 16.13 -4.99
CA LEU A 210 2.77 14.79 -5.11
C LEU A 210 3.76 13.77 -5.67
N ARG A 211 4.58 14.16 -6.64
CA ARG A 211 5.65 13.32 -7.15
C ARG A 211 6.65 12.97 -6.06
N TYR A 212 7.09 13.96 -5.30
CA TYR A 212 7.99 13.77 -4.15
C TYR A 212 7.40 12.81 -3.11
N CYS A 213 6.12 12.95 -2.75
CA CYS A 213 5.42 12.02 -1.86
C CYS A 213 5.34 10.61 -2.47
N GLY A 214 5.14 10.49 -3.78
CA GLY A 214 5.13 9.20 -4.47
C GLY A 214 6.49 8.50 -4.43
N GLU A 215 7.58 9.23 -4.67
CA GLU A 215 8.95 8.72 -4.61
C GLU A 215 9.32 8.26 -3.18
N HIS A 216 8.72 8.88 -2.15
CA HIS A 216 8.94 8.54 -0.73
C HIS A 216 7.76 7.80 -0.10
N SER A 217 6.92 7.15 -0.91
CA SER A 217 5.68 6.52 -0.44
C SER A 217 5.89 5.45 0.63
N ILE A 218 6.97 4.66 0.55
CA ILE A 218 7.30 3.66 1.58
C ILE A 218 7.68 4.32 2.91
N VAL A 219 8.42 5.41 2.87
CA VAL A 219 8.80 6.21 4.04
C VAL A 219 7.56 6.75 4.74
N ILE A 220 6.67 7.37 3.94
CA ILE A 220 5.40 7.90 4.44
C ILE A 220 4.57 6.77 5.05
N TYR A 221 4.43 5.64 4.34
CA TYR A 221 3.65 4.50 4.81
C TYR A 221 4.16 3.94 6.15
N LEU A 222 5.46 3.82 6.34
CA LEU A 222 6.05 3.29 7.57
C LEU A 222 5.84 4.23 8.76
N ALA A 223 6.08 5.53 8.57
CA ALA A 223 6.15 6.48 9.66
C ALA A 223 4.85 7.28 9.92
N PHE A 224 3.85 7.29 9.00
CA PHE A 224 2.68 8.18 9.11
C PHE A 224 1.84 7.95 10.37
N PHE A 225 1.84 6.73 10.90
CA PHE A 225 1.02 6.36 12.05
C PHE A 225 1.32 7.22 13.28
N LEU A 226 2.59 7.47 13.59
CA LEU A 226 2.99 8.20 14.80
C LEU A 226 2.52 9.67 14.77
N PRO A 227 2.84 10.49 13.74
CA PRO A 227 2.36 11.87 13.68
C PRO A 227 0.85 11.94 13.52
N MET A 228 0.22 10.99 12.80
CA MET A 228 -1.21 10.89 12.68
C MET A 228 -1.88 10.68 14.05
N ALA A 229 -1.41 9.70 14.83
CA ALA A 229 -1.95 9.39 16.14
C ALA A 229 -1.76 10.55 17.12
N ALA A 230 -0.57 11.15 17.15
CA ALA A 230 -0.28 12.31 18.00
C ALA A 230 -1.17 13.50 17.67
N THR A 231 -1.29 13.86 16.38
CA THR A 231 -2.13 14.98 15.95
C THR A 231 -3.60 14.75 16.26
N ARG A 232 -4.10 13.52 16.00
CA ARG A 232 -5.48 13.16 16.30
C ARG A 232 -5.76 13.28 17.81
N THR A 233 -4.89 12.77 18.65
CA THR A 233 -5.03 12.84 20.11
C THR A 233 -5.04 14.29 20.59
N LEU A 234 -4.11 15.12 20.11
CA LEU A 234 -4.05 16.54 20.45
C LEU A 234 -5.32 17.30 20.04
N LEU A 235 -5.82 17.08 18.81
CA LEU A 235 -7.02 17.75 18.32
C LEU A 235 -8.28 17.34 19.09
N LEU A 236 -8.43 16.05 19.40
CA LEU A 236 -9.58 15.56 20.14
C LEU A 236 -9.57 16.03 21.60
N HIS A 237 -8.40 16.11 22.25
CA HIS A 237 -8.30 16.61 23.62
C HIS A 237 -8.44 18.14 23.70
N SER A 238 -8.03 18.87 22.68
CA SER A 238 -8.14 20.34 22.66
C SER A 238 -9.59 20.83 22.50
N GLY A 239 -10.46 20.02 21.91
CA GLY A 239 -11.85 20.39 21.61
C GLY A 239 -12.01 21.58 20.66
N LEU A 240 -10.91 22.08 20.07
CA LEU A 240 -10.89 23.29 19.23
C LEU A 240 -11.64 23.12 17.90
N ILE A 241 -11.68 21.91 17.37
CA ILE A 241 -12.30 21.60 16.07
C ILE A 241 -13.29 20.45 16.28
N VAL A 242 -14.56 20.72 16.03
CA VAL A 242 -15.64 19.74 16.20
C VAL A 242 -15.96 19.04 14.88
N ASP A 243 -15.66 19.68 13.73
CA ASP A 243 -15.93 19.11 12.43
C ASP A 243 -14.97 17.95 12.10
N ILE A 244 -15.55 16.74 11.96
CA ILE A 244 -14.82 15.50 11.68
C ILE A 244 -14.05 15.56 10.35
N GLY A 245 -14.61 16.27 9.33
CA GLY A 245 -13.97 16.43 8.04
C GLY A 245 -12.67 17.22 8.15
N THR A 246 -12.72 18.36 8.85
CA THR A 246 -11.57 19.23 9.10
C THR A 246 -10.50 18.52 9.94
N VAL A 247 -10.91 17.82 10.98
CA VAL A 247 -9.98 16.98 11.79
C VAL A 247 -9.29 15.94 10.92
N SER A 248 -10.04 15.22 10.09
CA SER A 248 -9.49 14.19 9.20
C SER A 248 -8.48 14.78 8.20
N LEU A 249 -8.76 15.95 7.64
CA LEU A 249 -7.86 16.65 6.71
C LEU A 249 -6.55 17.04 7.40
N ILE A 250 -6.63 17.67 8.56
CA ILE A 250 -5.45 18.09 9.33
C ILE A 250 -4.62 16.87 9.73
N VAL A 251 -5.25 15.82 10.23
CA VAL A 251 -4.59 14.56 10.64
C VAL A 251 -3.91 13.88 9.45
N THR A 252 -4.52 13.92 8.27
CA THR A 252 -3.92 13.35 7.05
C THR A 252 -2.70 14.15 6.61
N ILE A 253 -2.80 15.48 6.57
CA ILE A 253 -1.66 16.35 6.20
C ILE A 253 -0.53 16.19 7.22
N ALA A 254 -0.85 16.18 8.51
CA ALA A 254 0.12 15.98 9.58
C ALA A 254 0.77 14.57 9.51
N GLY A 255 0.01 13.55 9.15
CA GLY A 255 0.53 12.20 8.91
C GLY A 255 1.59 12.18 7.82
N VAL A 256 1.30 12.77 6.65
CA VAL A 256 2.23 12.81 5.52
C VAL A 256 3.45 13.69 5.82
N ALA A 257 3.22 14.94 6.23
CA ALA A 257 4.31 15.88 6.52
C ALA A 257 5.18 15.42 7.69
N GLY A 258 4.53 14.89 8.75
CA GLY A 258 5.22 14.35 9.92
C GLY A 258 6.04 13.11 9.60
N ALA A 259 5.57 12.22 8.73
CA ALA A 259 6.36 11.07 8.29
C ALA A 259 7.64 11.50 7.57
N LEU A 260 7.54 12.49 6.68
CA LEU A 260 8.71 13.06 6.00
C LEU A 260 9.66 13.79 6.98
N ALA A 261 9.12 14.45 8.00
CA ALA A 261 9.91 15.08 9.04
C ALA A 261 10.65 14.03 9.90
N VAL A 262 9.97 12.95 10.30
CA VAL A 262 10.59 11.81 11.03
C VAL A 262 11.70 11.19 10.20
N TRP A 263 11.50 11.00 8.91
CA TRP A 263 12.55 10.50 8.01
C TRP A 263 13.75 11.43 7.94
N ARG A 264 13.52 12.74 7.76
CA ARG A 264 14.64 13.74 7.76
C ARG A 264 15.40 13.74 9.08
N LEU A 265 14.67 13.62 10.19
CA LEU A 265 15.28 13.53 11.53
C LEU A 265 16.10 12.23 11.66
N ALA A 266 15.58 11.11 11.20
CA ALA A 266 16.29 9.83 11.21
C ALA A 266 17.61 9.92 10.41
N LEU A 267 17.59 10.54 9.23
CA LEU A 267 18.81 10.79 8.45
C LEU A 267 19.82 11.66 9.21
N ALA A 268 19.36 12.75 9.84
CA ALA A 268 20.21 13.64 10.62
C ALA A 268 20.82 12.96 11.85
N LEU A 269 20.12 12.00 12.46
CA LEU A 269 20.56 11.21 13.60
C LEU A 269 21.32 9.93 13.23
N HIS A 270 21.61 9.71 11.96
CA HIS A 270 22.23 8.48 11.43
C HIS A 270 21.44 7.20 11.74
N ALA A 271 20.11 7.33 11.93
CA ALA A 271 19.18 6.22 12.15
C ALA A 271 18.57 5.68 10.85
N ASN A 272 19.41 5.56 9.80
CA ASN A 272 18.98 5.14 8.45
C ASN A 272 18.29 3.77 8.45
N PHE A 273 18.64 2.90 9.42
CA PHE A 273 18.06 1.57 9.56
C PHE A 273 16.52 1.58 9.70
N LEU A 274 15.94 2.71 10.09
CA LEU A 274 14.48 2.87 10.17
C LEU A 274 13.80 2.81 8.79
N PHE A 275 14.49 3.24 7.74
CA PHE A 275 13.93 3.36 6.37
C PHE A 275 14.77 2.66 5.31
N GLU A 276 15.99 2.24 5.66
CA GLU A 276 16.90 1.51 4.80
C GLU A 276 17.33 0.23 5.50
N ARG A 277 17.24 -0.90 4.79
CA ARG A 277 17.66 -2.19 5.34
C ARG A 277 19.19 -2.24 5.46
N PRO A 278 19.78 -2.44 6.66
CA PRO A 278 21.22 -2.55 6.86
C PRO A 278 21.84 -3.69 6.04
N ASP A 279 23.09 -3.54 5.65
CA ASP A 279 23.81 -4.51 4.81
C ASP A 279 23.91 -5.89 5.46
N ALA A 280 23.96 -5.97 6.79
CA ALA A 280 23.98 -7.23 7.55
C ALA A 280 22.76 -8.15 7.30
N PHE A 281 21.63 -7.58 6.87
CA PHE A 281 20.41 -8.32 6.60
C PHE A 281 20.23 -8.72 5.12
N TRP A 282 21.22 -8.41 4.24
CA TRP A 282 21.16 -8.82 2.84
C TRP A 282 21.61 -10.27 2.68
N ILE A 283 20.79 -11.08 2.00
CA ILE A 283 21.08 -12.49 1.68
C ILE A 283 21.71 -12.61 0.28
N ALA A 284 21.27 -11.76 -0.66
CA ALA A 284 21.82 -11.69 -2.00
C ALA A 284 22.79 -10.51 -2.13
N PRO A 285 23.84 -10.61 -2.95
CA PRO A 285 24.80 -9.53 -3.15
C PRO A 285 24.08 -8.27 -3.66
N LYS A 286 24.39 -7.14 -3.03
CA LYS A 286 23.92 -5.82 -3.45
C LYS A 286 24.47 -5.54 -4.85
N LYS A 287 23.63 -5.40 -5.88
CA LYS A 287 24.12 -4.91 -7.16
C LYS A 287 24.79 -3.56 -6.94
N PRO A 288 26.02 -3.32 -7.47
CA PRO A 288 26.59 -1.97 -7.45
C PRO A 288 25.56 -1.02 -8.08
N GLU A 289 25.29 0.10 -7.42
CA GLU A 289 24.53 1.18 -8.03
C GLU A 289 25.22 1.54 -9.35
N PRO A 290 24.47 1.70 -10.46
CA PRO A 290 25.07 2.25 -11.66
C PRO A 290 25.66 3.60 -11.26
N VAL A 291 26.98 3.71 -11.36
CA VAL A 291 27.69 4.99 -11.22
C VAL A 291 27.08 5.85 -12.32
N LEU A 292 26.20 6.79 -11.94
CA LEU A 292 25.82 7.88 -12.82
C LEU A 292 27.13 8.60 -13.17
N GLN A 293 27.73 8.21 -14.30
CA GLN A 293 28.77 9.02 -14.89
C GLN A 293 28.15 10.41 -15.08
N ALA A 294 28.63 11.34 -14.31
CA ALA A 294 28.40 12.75 -14.53
C ALA A 294 28.81 13.00 -16.01
N ALA A 295 27.80 13.18 -16.86
CA ALA A 295 28.05 13.70 -18.19
C ALA A 295 28.50 15.15 -17.98
N GLU A 296 29.81 15.37 -18.22
CA GLU A 296 30.40 16.69 -18.42
C GLU A 296 29.74 17.40 -19.62
#